data_c81cf4b81fcd99535c438564f538a5f0
#
_entry.id   c81cf4b81fcd99535c438564f538a5f0
#
_cell.length_a   1.000
_cell.length_b   1.000
_cell.length_c   1.000
_cell.angle_alpha   90.00
_cell.angle_beta   90.00
_cell.angle_gamma   90.00
#
_symmetry.space_group_name_H-M   'P 1'
#
loop_
_entity.id
_entity.type
_entity.pdbx_description
1 polymer ?
#
loop_
_entity_poly.entity_id
_entity_poly.type
_entity_poly.pdbx_seq_one_letter_code
_entity_poly.pdbx_strand_id
1 'polypeptide(L)'
;MKRCESKASSLLGVVNLFEIALSVPVEDIEIELRGQCPVPWADFLLNPRRLRGSDFLMRWSQGVWSEKRIIQAVNETGKYFALPYGPSGTAPDEDVRELELYFERLQQAGLGRLKRPDLIIFRKSDEVSVKKVVHKLGGIQELPFVPEEDVNMEELLSSAILAVECENSLWRVSRMPDYGAELKSQRRLGGQLGLKKSAVLPTVILKEEDRLPLHKWQEEKGIKIHIWHVFYDLAFGLALDTAEDLIIKGKIMPTIQTFQAPGGATSKKIIYKFYYHYAYSLGVAKGEPSLVPAYIEDKNGHILPYVRFEGGSLMISPEALQILDNASSGNGK
;
A
#
# COMPACT_ATOMS: atom_id res chain seq x y z
N MET A 1 -31.93 0.80 31.25
CA MET A 1 -32.37 0.95 29.86
C MET A 1 -32.83 2.37 29.48
N LYS A 2 -33.69 3.08 30.23
CA LYS A 2 -34.17 4.41 29.81
C LYS A 2 -33.16 5.59 29.88
N ARG A 3 -32.03 5.46 30.57
CA ARG A 3 -31.03 6.53 30.69
C ARG A 3 -29.98 6.56 29.57
N CYS A 4 -29.79 5.45 28.86
CA CYS A 4 -28.85 5.42 27.74
C CYS A 4 -29.45 6.07 26.48
N GLU A 5 -30.76 5.87 26.25
CA GLU A 5 -31.44 6.45 25.10
C GLU A 5 -31.58 7.99 25.16
N SER A 6 -31.67 8.58 26.35
CA SER A 6 -31.87 10.03 26.49
C SER A 6 -30.60 10.86 26.27
N LYS A 7 -29.40 10.29 26.45
CA LYS A 7 -28.14 11.02 26.22
C LYS A 7 -27.63 10.88 24.79
N ALA A 8 -27.86 9.72 24.17
CA ALA A 8 -27.53 9.54 22.77
C ALA A 8 -28.36 10.46 21.85
N SER A 9 -29.64 10.69 22.19
CA SER A 9 -30.50 11.59 21.41
C SER A 9 -30.19 13.08 21.56
N SER A 10 -29.51 13.51 22.64
CA SER A 10 -29.14 14.93 22.86
C SER A 10 -27.84 15.33 22.16
N LEU A 11 -26.98 14.37 21.82
CA LEU A 11 -25.77 14.61 21.04
C LEU A 11 -26.01 14.51 19.51
N LEU A 12 -27.13 13.93 19.11
CA LEU A 12 -27.50 13.75 17.70
C LEU A 12 -28.23 14.93 17.05
N GLY A 13 -28.30 16.08 17.72
CA GLY A 13 -28.82 17.29 17.11
C GLY A 13 -27.88 17.85 16.05
N VAL A 14 -28.01 17.37 14.81
CA VAL A 14 -27.44 17.97 13.58
C VAL A 14 -26.02 17.54 13.15
N VAL A 15 -25.30 16.71 13.86
CA VAL A 15 -24.00 16.20 13.38
C VAL A 15 -24.24 14.88 12.66
N ASN A 16 -23.85 14.82 11.37
CA ASN A 16 -23.94 13.61 10.56
C ASN A 16 -23.05 12.51 11.18
N LEU A 17 -23.56 11.28 11.26
CA LEU A 17 -22.80 10.12 11.74
C LEU A 17 -21.44 9.99 11.07
N PHE A 18 -21.34 10.41 9.82
CA PHE A 18 -20.13 10.49 9.04
C PHE A 18 -19.09 11.47 9.62
N GLU A 19 -19.54 12.65 10.08
CA GLU A 19 -18.66 13.65 10.72
C GLU A 19 -18.18 13.18 12.09
N ILE A 20 -19.02 12.47 12.84
CA ILE A 20 -18.62 11.85 14.11
C ILE A 20 -17.56 10.77 13.87
N ALA A 21 -17.78 9.88 12.90
CA ALA A 21 -16.83 8.80 12.58
C ALA A 21 -15.48 9.32 12.06
N LEU A 22 -15.45 10.51 11.43
CA LEU A 22 -14.23 11.15 10.93
C LEU A 22 -13.52 11.98 12.01
N SER A 23 -14.23 12.50 13.01
CA SER A 23 -13.71 13.49 13.97
C SER A 23 -13.31 12.90 15.32
N VAL A 24 -13.85 11.74 15.70
CA VAL A 24 -13.60 11.14 17.01
C VAL A 24 -12.79 9.84 16.85
N PRO A 25 -11.60 9.75 17.46
CA PRO A 25 -10.86 8.50 17.56
C PRO A 25 -11.72 7.40 18.21
N VAL A 26 -11.60 6.17 17.71
CA VAL A 26 -12.36 5.02 18.23
C VAL A 26 -12.13 4.83 19.72
N GLU A 27 -10.91 5.06 20.19
CA GLU A 27 -10.52 4.95 21.59
C GLU A 27 -11.21 6.01 22.48
N ASP A 28 -11.49 7.19 21.94
CA ASP A 28 -12.25 8.23 22.67
C ASP A 28 -13.73 7.84 22.77
N ILE A 29 -14.29 7.23 21.72
CA ILE A 29 -15.62 6.62 21.78
C ILE A 29 -15.63 5.49 22.82
N GLU A 30 -14.57 4.70 22.88
CA GLU A 30 -14.37 3.67 23.91
C GLU A 30 -14.44 4.23 25.32
N ILE A 31 -13.70 5.29 25.57
CA ILE A 31 -13.64 5.93 26.90
C ILE A 31 -14.99 6.52 27.27
N GLU A 32 -15.64 7.22 26.36
CA GLU A 32 -16.95 7.86 26.58
C GLU A 32 -18.06 6.83 26.84
N LEU A 33 -18.02 5.66 26.23
CA LEU A 33 -19.02 4.60 26.41
C LEU A 33 -18.74 3.72 27.62
N ARG A 34 -17.50 3.66 28.12
CA ARG A 34 -17.15 2.91 29.31
C ARG A 34 -17.91 3.40 30.53
N GLY A 35 -18.65 2.49 31.13
CA GLY A 35 -19.45 2.77 32.32
C GLY A 35 -20.80 3.44 32.05
N GLN A 36 -21.13 3.75 30.81
CA GLN A 36 -22.44 4.29 30.44
C GLN A 36 -23.38 3.25 29.81
N CYS A 37 -22.85 2.23 29.18
CA CYS A 37 -23.60 1.11 28.63
C CYS A 37 -23.13 -0.21 29.23
N PRO A 38 -24.05 -1.10 29.65
CA PRO A 38 -23.69 -2.42 30.19
C PRO A 38 -23.29 -3.43 29.08
N VAL A 39 -23.02 -2.97 27.88
CA VAL A 39 -22.60 -3.82 26.77
C VAL A 39 -21.13 -4.17 26.97
N PRO A 40 -20.73 -5.45 26.94
CA PRO A 40 -19.34 -5.84 26.98
C PRO A 40 -18.59 -5.14 25.85
N TRP A 41 -17.52 -4.43 26.19
CA TRP A 41 -16.80 -3.61 25.23
C TRP A 41 -16.29 -4.41 24.02
N ALA A 42 -15.89 -5.68 24.27
CA ALA A 42 -15.50 -6.63 23.22
C ALA A 42 -16.56 -6.82 22.12
N ASP A 43 -17.83 -6.56 22.43
CA ASP A 43 -18.92 -6.73 21.46
C ASP A 43 -19.02 -5.59 20.46
N PHE A 44 -18.35 -4.45 20.71
CA PHE A 44 -18.22 -3.34 19.76
C PHE A 44 -17.10 -3.57 18.74
N LEU A 45 -16.20 -4.48 19.02
CA LEU A 45 -15.09 -4.74 18.12
C LEU A 45 -15.54 -5.56 16.92
N LEU A 46 -15.02 -5.19 15.74
CA LEU A 46 -15.06 -6.10 14.60
C LEU A 46 -14.36 -7.40 15.00
N ASN A 47 -14.99 -8.50 14.70
CA ASN A 47 -14.33 -9.77 14.89
C ASN A 47 -13.41 -10.01 13.65
N PRO A 48 -12.08 -10.16 13.83
CA PRO A 48 -11.53 -10.66 15.07
C PRO A 48 -11.20 -9.65 16.15
N ARG A 49 -10.98 -8.45 16.11
CA ARG A 49 -10.68 -7.74 17.38
C ARG A 49 -10.73 -6.23 17.36
N ARG A 50 -10.47 -5.60 16.25
CA ARG A 50 -10.28 -4.15 16.25
C ARG A 50 -11.28 -3.50 15.35
N LEU A 51 -11.97 -2.54 15.91
CA LEU A 51 -12.71 -1.59 15.13
C LEU A 51 -11.68 -0.67 14.44
N ARG A 52 -11.49 -0.87 13.15
CA ARG A 52 -10.66 0.01 12.35
C ARG A 52 -11.50 1.17 11.86
N GLY A 53 -11.09 2.39 12.20
CA GLY A 53 -11.85 3.60 11.86
C GLY A 53 -11.90 3.89 10.35
N SER A 54 -12.76 4.81 9.97
CA SER A 54 -12.96 5.26 8.58
C SER A 54 -11.67 5.69 7.89
N ASP A 55 -10.72 6.27 8.62
CA ASP A 55 -9.41 6.66 8.07
C ASP A 55 -8.58 5.44 7.62
N PHE A 56 -8.64 4.33 8.35
CA PHE A 56 -8.03 3.08 7.91
C PHE A 56 -8.72 2.54 6.66
N LEU A 57 -10.05 2.51 6.64
CA LEU A 57 -10.84 2.00 5.51
C LEU A 57 -10.59 2.82 4.23
N MET A 58 -10.44 4.14 4.37
CA MET A 58 -10.07 5.02 3.26
C MET A 58 -8.69 4.67 2.69
N ARG A 59 -7.69 4.48 3.55
CA ARG A 59 -6.33 4.11 3.12
C ARG A 59 -6.28 2.71 2.54
N TRP A 60 -6.99 1.77 3.11
CA TRP A 60 -7.13 0.43 2.57
C TRP A 60 -7.74 0.44 1.17
N SER A 61 -8.88 1.10 1.01
CA SER A 61 -9.57 1.23 -0.29
C SER A 61 -8.66 1.88 -1.35
N GLN A 62 -7.90 2.91 -0.97
CA GLN A 62 -6.93 3.56 -1.83
C GLN A 62 -5.80 2.60 -2.25
N GLY A 63 -5.26 1.82 -1.31
CA GLY A 63 -4.21 0.84 -1.56
C GLY A 63 -4.68 -0.21 -2.55
N VAL A 64 -5.79 -0.86 -2.26
CA VAL A 64 -6.43 -1.87 -3.11
C VAL A 64 -6.64 -1.35 -4.53
N TRP A 65 -7.22 -0.14 -4.66
CA TRP A 65 -7.45 0.47 -5.97
C TRP A 65 -6.15 0.70 -6.74
N SER A 66 -5.11 1.21 -6.07
CA SER A 66 -3.81 1.50 -6.69
C SER A 66 -3.12 0.23 -7.19
N GLU A 67 -3.12 -0.83 -6.39
CA GLU A 67 -2.52 -2.11 -6.76
C GLU A 67 -3.28 -2.79 -7.90
N LYS A 68 -4.62 -2.79 -7.86
CA LYS A 68 -5.45 -3.30 -8.96
C LYS A 68 -5.16 -2.58 -10.28
N ARG A 69 -4.96 -1.27 -10.26
CA ARG A 69 -4.58 -0.50 -11.46
C ARG A 69 -3.21 -0.92 -12.00
N ILE A 70 -2.23 -1.16 -11.15
CA ILE A 70 -0.90 -1.64 -11.56
C ILE A 70 -1.02 -3.02 -12.22
N ILE A 71 -1.68 -3.95 -11.53
CA ILE A 71 -1.87 -5.32 -12.02
C ILE A 71 -2.58 -5.30 -13.39
N GLN A 72 -3.66 -4.54 -13.50
CA GLN A 72 -4.38 -4.39 -14.76
C GLN A 72 -3.49 -3.79 -15.85
N ALA A 73 -2.76 -2.72 -15.56
CA ALA A 73 -1.90 -2.04 -16.53
C ALA A 73 -0.78 -2.94 -17.04
N VAL A 74 -0.16 -3.75 -16.17
CA VAL A 74 0.84 -4.74 -16.57
C VAL A 74 0.20 -5.81 -17.45
N ASN A 75 -0.95 -6.34 -17.06
CA ASN A 75 -1.65 -7.39 -17.80
C ASN A 75 -2.13 -6.90 -19.19
N GLU A 76 -2.54 -5.65 -19.31
CA GLU A 76 -2.95 -5.02 -20.57
C GLU A 76 -1.81 -4.83 -21.57
N THR A 77 -0.53 -4.94 -21.14
CA THR A 77 0.61 -4.93 -22.07
C THR A 77 0.61 -6.12 -23.01
N GLY A 78 -0.09 -7.22 -22.64
CA GLY A 78 -0.10 -8.48 -23.39
C GLY A 78 1.23 -9.24 -23.38
N LYS A 79 2.32 -8.65 -22.85
CA LYS A 79 3.66 -9.24 -22.75
C LYS A 79 3.95 -9.81 -21.36
N TYR A 80 3.38 -9.20 -20.34
CA TYR A 80 3.62 -9.48 -18.93
C TYR A 80 2.33 -9.68 -18.17
N PHE A 81 2.43 -10.28 -16.99
CA PHE A 81 1.36 -10.26 -16.00
C PHE A 81 1.95 -10.10 -14.60
N ALA A 82 1.18 -9.47 -13.74
CA ALA A 82 1.51 -9.24 -12.34
C ALA A 82 0.71 -10.18 -11.44
N LEU A 83 1.36 -10.67 -10.39
CA LEU A 83 0.77 -11.53 -9.39
C LEU A 83 0.99 -10.92 -8.00
N PRO A 84 -0.05 -10.78 -7.15
CA PRO A 84 0.12 -10.47 -5.73
C PRO A 84 0.98 -11.53 -5.04
N TYR A 85 1.90 -11.09 -4.15
CA TYR A 85 2.86 -11.99 -3.54
C TYR A 85 3.08 -11.72 -2.04
N GLY A 86 3.35 -10.49 -1.66
CA GLY A 86 3.52 -10.11 -0.26
C GLY A 86 2.21 -10.12 0.52
N PRO A 87 2.28 -10.11 1.87
CA PRO A 87 1.10 -10.16 2.72
C PRO A 87 0.06 -9.07 2.43
N SER A 88 0.50 -7.87 2.04
CA SER A 88 -0.40 -6.76 1.70
C SER A 88 -1.15 -7.03 0.40
N GLY A 89 -0.44 -7.46 -0.64
CA GLY A 89 -1.01 -7.67 -1.97
C GLY A 89 -1.89 -8.93 -2.07
N THR A 90 -1.64 -9.95 -1.23
CA THR A 90 -2.42 -11.20 -1.22
C THR A 90 -3.61 -11.18 -0.27
N ALA A 91 -3.73 -10.13 0.56
CA ALA A 91 -4.85 -9.99 1.50
C ALA A 91 -6.19 -9.85 0.75
N PRO A 92 -7.30 -10.35 1.32
CA PRO A 92 -8.63 -10.12 0.78
C PRO A 92 -8.92 -8.62 0.62
N ASP A 93 -9.51 -8.24 -0.49
CA ASP A 93 -9.72 -6.84 -0.85
C ASP A 93 -11.18 -6.45 -1.05
N GLU A 94 -12.10 -7.40 -0.87
CA GLU A 94 -13.55 -7.17 -1.02
C GLU A 94 -14.25 -6.98 0.32
N ASP A 95 -13.80 -7.68 1.37
CA ASP A 95 -14.38 -7.66 2.71
C ASP A 95 -13.33 -7.31 3.77
N VAL A 96 -13.61 -6.24 4.53
CA VAL A 96 -12.73 -5.78 5.63
C VAL A 96 -12.62 -6.83 6.73
N ARG A 97 -13.67 -7.60 6.98
CA ARG A 97 -13.65 -8.67 7.98
C ARG A 97 -12.73 -9.81 7.57
N GLU A 98 -12.78 -10.22 6.33
CA GLU A 98 -11.85 -11.21 5.78
C GLU A 98 -10.41 -10.71 5.83
N LEU A 99 -10.18 -9.42 5.51
CA LEU A 99 -8.90 -8.75 5.67
C LEU A 99 -8.37 -8.85 7.10
N GLU A 100 -9.21 -8.54 8.10
CA GLU A 100 -8.82 -8.63 9.52
C GLU A 100 -8.47 -10.06 9.93
N LEU A 101 -9.30 -11.03 9.55
CA LEU A 101 -9.06 -12.46 9.82
C LEU A 101 -7.77 -12.95 9.18
N TYR A 102 -7.47 -12.50 7.96
CA TYR A 102 -6.24 -12.82 7.26
C TYR A 102 -5.00 -12.32 8.03
N PHE A 103 -4.97 -11.05 8.45
CA PHE A 103 -3.84 -10.52 9.21
C PHE A 103 -3.76 -11.12 10.63
N GLU A 104 -4.87 -11.49 11.25
CA GLU A 104 -4.85 -12.20 12.51
C GLU A 104 -4.24 -13.61 12.35
N ARG A 105 -4.59 -14.32 11.28
CA ARG A 105 -3.99 -15.61 10.92
C ARG A 105 -2.48 -15.50 10.71
N LEU A 106 -2.01 -14.46 9.99
CA LEU A 106 -0.57 -14.18 9.84
C LEU A 106 0.12 -13.96 11.19
N GLN A 107 -0.51 -13.19 12.08
CA GLN A 107 0.04 -12.95 13.40
C GLN A 107 0.11 -14.23 14.25
N GLN A 108 -0.93 -15.06 14.21
CA GLN A 108 -0.97 -16.37 14.91
C GLN A 108 0.08 -17.34 14.38
N ALA A 109 0.37 -17.29 13.08
CA ALA A 109 1.43 -18.07 12.45
C ALA A 109 2.85 -17.52 12.71
N GLY A 110 3.00 -16.43 13.47
CA GLY A 110 4.30 -15.78 13.71
C GLY A 110 4.82 -14.94 12.54
N LEU A 111 4.01 -14.77 11.51
CA LEU A 111 4.35 -14.08 10.25
C LEU A 111 3.95 -12.59 10.24
N GLY A 112 3.51 -12.04 11.36
CA GLY A 112 3.03 -10.65 11.44
C GLY A 112 4.08 -9.57 11.10
N ARG A 113 5.35 -9.95 10.96
CA ARG A 113 6.45 -9.07 10.51
C ARG A 113 7.06 -9.51 9.18
N LEU A 114 6.45 -10.48 8.52
CA LEU A 114 6.92 -10.92 7.21
C LEU A 114 6.86 -9.75 6.22
N LYS A 115 8.01 -9.45 5.62
CA LYS A 115 8.09 -8.46 4.54
C LYS A 115 8.57 -9.13 3.27
N ARG A 116 7.72 -9.12 2.28
CA ARG A 116 7.97 -9.53 0.90
C ARG A 116 7.51 -8.41 -0.02
N PRO A 117 8.03 -8.30 -1.25
CA PRO A 117 7.47 -7.38 -2.25
C PRO A 117 5.97 -7.62 -2.46
N ASP A 118 5.20 -6.58 -2.73
CA ASP A 118 3.75 -6.69 -2.87
C ASP A 118 3.35 -7.51 -4.11
N LEU A 119 4.07 -7.33 -5.23
CA LEU A 119 3.79 -8.00 -6.51
C LEU A 119 5.04 -8.66 -7.07
N ILE A 120 4.83 -9.69 -7.89
CA ILE A 120 5.84 -10.26 -8.77
C ILE A 120 5.35 -10.19 -10.22
N ILE A 121 6.26 -9.85 -11.12
CA ILE A 121 6.01 -9.74 -12.56
C ILE A 121 6.61 -10.94 -13.28
N PHE A 122 5.84 -11.49 -14.18
CA PHE A 122 6.20 -12.64 -15.01
C PHE A 122 5.98 -12.34 -16.49
N ARG A 123 6.59 -13.15 -17.37
CA ARG A 123 6.26 -13.14 -18.80
C ARG A 123 4.86 -13.72 -19.01
N LYS A 124 4.12 -13.16 -19.94
CA LYS A 124 2.78 -13.67 -20.29
C LYS A 124 2.83 -15.11 -20.80
N SER A 125 3.92 -15.53 -21.46
CA SER A 125 4.15 -16.92 -21.88
C SER A 125 4.10 -17.92 -20.73
N ASP A 126 4.48 -17.50 -19.52
CA ASP A 126 4.63 -18.37 -18.36
C ASP A 126 3.37 -18.41 -17.49
N GLU A 127 2.33 -17.65 -17.86
CA GLU A 127 1.11 -17.48 -17.04
C GLU A 127 0.45 -18.81 -16.66
N VAL A 128 0.36 -19.75 -17.60
CA VAL A 128 -0.29 -21.04 -17.37
C VAL A 128 0.49 -21.89 -16.36
N SER A 129 1.82 -21.92 -16.49
CA SER A 129 2.69 -22.66 -15.56
C SER A 129 2.69 -22.01 -14.17
N VAL A 130 2.84 -20.70 -14.10
CA VAL A 130 2.79 -19.94 -12.83
C VAL A 130 1.46 -20.14 -12.11
N LYS A 131 0.33 -20.04 -12.80
CA LYS A 131 -0.99 -20.30 -12.19
C LYS A 131 -1.14 -21.72 -11.66
N LYS A 132 -0.56 -22.71 -12.33
CA LYS A 132 -0.53 -24.11 -11.82
C LYS A 132 0.28 -24.22 -10.55
N VAL A 133 1.44 -23.56 -10.47
CA VAL A 133 2.27 -23.55 -9.26
C VAL A 133 1.55 -22.85 -8.12
N VAL A 134 0.96 -21.69 -8.36
CA VAL A 134 0.14 -20.98 -7.36
C VAL A 134 -1.00 -21.87 -6.83
N HIS A 135 -1.65 -22.63 -7.71
CA HIS A 135 -2.69 -23.57 -7.29
C HIS A 135 -2.14 -24.71 -6.39
N LYS A 136 -0.94 -25.24 -6.70
CA LYS A 136 -0.25 -26.23 -5.82
C LYS A 136 0.10 -25.64 -4.46
N LEU A 137 0.39 -24.33 -4.37
CA LEU A 137 0.67 -23.62 -3.13
C LEU A 137 -0.58 -23.23 -2.32
N GLY A 138 -1.78 -23.63 -2.79
CA GLY A 138 -3.05 -23.37 -2.11
C GLY A 138 -3.77 -22.09 -2.57
N GLY A 139 -3.22 -21.38 -3.56
CA GLY A 139 -3.78 -20.14 -4.07
C GLY A 139 -3.02 -18.90 -3.59
N ILE A 140 -3.40 -17.73 -4.12
CA ILE A 140 -2.71 -16.46 -3.87
C ILE A 140 -2.66 -16.10 -2.38
N GLN A 141 -3.77 -16.28 -1.67
CA GLN A 141 -3.87 -15.92 -0.24
C GLN A 141 -3.02 -16.81 0.67
N GLU A 142 -2.60 -17.99 0.20
CA GLU A 142 -1.75 -18.90 0.95
C GLU A 142 -0.26 -18.63 0.75
N LEU A 143 0.14 -17.86 -0.29
CA LEU A 143 1.55 -17.60 -0.59
C LEU A 143 2.36 -17.09 0.61
N PRO A 144 1.88 -16.14 1.45
CA PRO A 144 2.64 -15.66 2.60
C PRO A 144 2.82 -16.71 3.70
N PHE A 145 1.98 -17.75 3.73
CA PHE A 145 2.05 -18.82 4.72
C PHE A 145 3.00 -19.95 4.30
N VAL A 146 3.42 -19.98 3.05
CA VAL A 146 4.37 -20.98 2.54
C VAL A 146 5.80 -20.43 2.70
N PRO A 147 6.73 -21.19 3.30
CA PRO A 147 8.14 -20.83 3.35
C PRO A 147 8.73 -20.62 1.94
N GLU A 148 9.65 -19.69 1.79
CA GLU A 148 10.28 -19.40 0.48
C GLU A 148 11.28 -20.48 0.03
N GLU A 149 11.62 -21.40 0.93
CA GLU A 149 12.42 -22.60 0.68
C GLU A 149 11.58 -23.80 0.20
N ASP A 150 10.25 -23.66 0.14
CA ASP A 150 9.38 -24.67 -0.44
C ASP A 150 9.68 -24.83 -1.95
N VAL A 151 9.77 -26.06 -2.43
CA VAL A 151 10.16 -26.37 -3.83
C VAL A 151 9.21 -25.70 -4.85
N ASN A 152 7.91 -25.64 -4.56
CA ASN A 152 6.97 -25.00 -5.46
C ASN A 152 7.09 -23.46 -5.37
N MET A 153 7.48 -22.92 -4.20
CA MET A 153 7.75 -21.49 -4.06
C MET A 153 9.03 -21.12 -4.83
N GLU A 154 10.08 -21.91 -4.77
CA GLU A 154 11.27 -21.74 -5.57
C GLU A 154 10.97 -21.83 -7.08
N GLU A 155 10.12 -22.81 -7.49
CA GLU A 155 9.63 -22.94 -8.86
C GLU A 155 8.92 -21.64 -9.31
N LEU A 156 8.03 -21.09 -8.46
CA LEU A 156 7.35 -19.82 -8.70
C LEU A 156 8.34 -18.68 -8.93
N LEU A 157 9.24 -18.49 -7.97
CA LEU A 157 10.21 -17.37 -7.97
C LEU A 157 11.21 -17.47 -9.13
N SER A 158 11.59 -18.67 -9.57
CA SER A 158 12.52 -18.87 -10.68
C SER A 158 12.01 -18.31 -12.01
N SER A 159 10.69 -18.20 -12.17
CA SER A 159 10.05 -17.63 -13.36
C SER A 159 9.85 -16.10 -13.29
N ALA A 160 10.13 -15.49 -12.14
CA ALA A 160 9.95 -14.07 -11.91
C ALA A 160 10.97 -13.24 -12.71
N ILE A 161 10.52 -12.12 -13.29
CA ILE A 161 11.41 -11.19 -13.99
C ILE A 161 11.72 -9.95 -13.13
N LEU A 162 10.78 -9.56 -12.28
CA LEU A 162 10.86 -8.39 -11.44
C LEU A 162 9.93 -8.54 -10.24
N ALA A 163 10.31 -8.00 -9.09
CA ALA A 163 9.43 -7.82 -7.95
C ALA A 163 9.13 -6.33 -7.73
N VAL A 164 7.98 -6.03 -7.14
CA VAL A 164 7.49 -4.66 -6.99
C VAL A 164 7.02 -4.41 -5.56
N GLU A 165 7.51 -3.33 -4.97
CA GLU A 165 6.95 -2.71 -3.77
C GLU A 165 6.03 -1.58 -4.21
N CYS A 166 4.76 -1.63 -3.79
CA CYS A 166 3.73 -0.68 -4.18
C CYS A 166 3.57 0.42 -3.14
N GLU A 167 3.67 1.67 -3.59
CA GLU A 167 3.30 2.84 -2.79
C GLU A 167 2.25 3.66 -3.54
N ASN A 168 1.44 4.41 -2.82
CA ASN A 168 0.36 5.15 -3.45
C ASN A 168 0.10 6.51 -2.80
N SER A 169 -0.52 7.40 -3.57
CA SER A 169 -0.90 8.75 -3.15
C SER A 169 -2.09 9.27 -3.95
N LEU A 170 -2.98 10.00 -3.30
CA LEU A 170 -4.12 10.65 -3.96
C LEU A 170 -3.80 12.02 -4.57
N TRP A 171 -2.54 12.44 -4.54
CA TRP A 171 -2.15 13.69 -5.18
C TRP A 171 -2.24 13.60 -6.70
N ARG A 172 -2.75 14.68 -7.32
CA ARG A 172 -2.62 14.89 -8.76
C ARG A 172 -1.28 15.53 -9.03
N VAL A 173 -0.36 14.78 -9.63
CA VAL A 173 1.00 15.24 -9.94
C VAL A 173 0.97 16.45 -10.87
N SER A 174 0.11 16.43 -11.89
CA SER A 174 -0.03 17.55 -12.86
C SER A 174 -0.44 18.88 -12.21
N ARG A 175 -0.97 18.84 -10.97
CA ARG A 175 -1.36 20.05 -10.22
C ARG A 175 -0.39 20.40 -9.10
N MET A 176 0.71 19.67 -8.93
CA MET A 176 1.73 20.00 -7.93
C MET A 176 2.52 21.23 -8.40
N PRO A 177 2.64 22.27 -7.55
CA PRO A 177 3.23 23.55 -7.96
C PRO A 177 4.67 23.47 -8.48
N ASP A 178 5.47 22.55 -7.97
CA ASP A 178 6.86 22.40 -8.33
C ASP A 178 7.11 21.18 -9.25
N TYR A 179 6.05 20.58 -9.84
CA TYR A 179 6.21 19.56 -10.86
C TYR A 179 6.80 20.18 -12.13
N GLY A 180 7.84 19.57 -12.67
CA GLY A 180 8.61 20.12 -13.80
C GLY A 180 9.75 21.07 -13.38
N ALA A 181 9.87 21.43 -12.09
CA ALA A 181 10.97 22.27 -11.64
C ALA A 181 12.29 21.50 -11.63
N GLU A 182 13.36 22.11 -12.15
CA GLU A 182 14.70 21.52 -12.17
C GLU A 182 15.31 21.43 -10.77
N LEU A 183 16.06 20.36 -10.52
CA LEU A 183 16.88 20.23 -9.31
C LEU A 183 18.05 21.20 -9.37
N LYS A 184 18.23 22.02 -8.32
CA LYS A 184 19.32 22.98 -8.20
C LYS A 184 20.10 22.75 -6.92
N SER A 185 21.38 23.16 -6.91
CA SER A 185 22.21 23.09 -5.71
C SER A 185 21.55 23.85 -4.55
N GLN A 186 21.43 23.18 -3.40
CA GLN A 186 20.78 23.72 -2.22
C GLN A 186 21.76 23.84 -1.06
N ARG A 187 21.95 25.05 -0.54
CA ARG A 187 22.82 25.29 0.64
C ARG A 187 22.43 24.42 1.85
N ARG A 188 21.12 24.24 2.09
CA ARG A 188 20.59 23.41 3.19
C ARG A 188 20.91 21.90 3.05
N LEU A 189 21.29 21.45 1.86
CA LEU A 189 21.70 20.09 1.53
C LEU A 189 23.21 19.98 1.31
N GLY A 190 24.00 20.92 1.86
CA GLY A 190 25.45 20.92 1.68
C GLY A 190 25.90 21.14 0.25
N GLY A 191 25.10 21.81 -0.59
CA GLY A 191 25.39 22.05 -1.99
C GLY A 191 24.86 20.98 -2.94
N GLN A 192 24.23 19.93 -2.44
CA GLN A 192 23.63 18.88 -3.27
C GLN A 192 22.40 19.39 -4.06
N LEU A 193 22.09 18.68 -5.14
CA LEU A 193 20.92 18.98 -5.97
C LEU A 193 19.63 18.68 -5.19
N GLY A 194 18.67 19.56 -5.31
CA GLY A 194 17.37 19.45 -4.67
C GLY A 194 16.49 20.66 -4.98
N LEU A 195 15.39 20.79 -4.27
CA LEU A 195 14.46 21.90 -4.36
C LEU A 195 14.34 22.61 -3.00
N LYS A 196 13.70 23.78 -2.96
CA LYS A 196 13.38 24.49 -1.70
C LYS A 196 12.63 23.55 -0.72
N LYS A 197 12.77 23.77 0.59
CA LYS A 197 12.15 22.93 1.63
C LYS A 197 10.62 22.83 1.49
N SER A 198 9.98 23.87 1.01
CA SER A 198 8.53 23.97 0.79
C SER A 198 8.08 23.47 -0.57
N ALA A 199 8.96 22.87 -1.39
CA ALA A 199 8.59 22.36 -2.69
C ALA A 199 7.56 21.23 -2.58
N VAL A 200 6.54 21.29 -3.42
CA VAL A 200 5.50 20.31 -3.57
C VAL A 200 5.61 19.67 -4.95
N LEU A 201 6.14 18.45 -4.97
CA LEU A 201 6.39 17.67 -6.17
C LEU A 201 6.24 16.18 -5.87
N PRO A 202 6.06 15.32 -6.89
CA PRO A 202 5.97 13.89 -6.66
C PRO A 202 7.30 13.33 -6.16
N THR A 203 7.19 12.43 -5.18
CA THR A 203 8.33 11.67 -4.65
C THR A 203 7.97 10.20 -4.56
N VAL A 204 8.89 9.34 -4.97
CA VAL A 204 8.83 7.92 -4.62
C VAL A 204 9.24 7.78 -3.16
N ILE A 205 8.54 6.94 -2.42
CA ILE A 205 8.73 6.80 -0.98
C ILE A 205 9.25 5.40 -0.66
N LEU A 206 10.23 5.32 0.24
CA LEU A 206 10.69 4.08 0.84
C LEU A 206 10.77 4.28 2.35
N LYS A 207 10.11 3.42 3.12
CA LYS A 207 10.17 3.43 4.58
C LYS A 207 11.41 2.67 5.04
N GLU A 208 12.09 3.16 6.08
CA GLU A 208 13.27 2.46 6.63
C GLU A 208 12.92 1.06 7.14
N GLU A 209 11.73 0.88 7.69
CA GLU A 209 11.26 -0.43 8.17
C GLU A 209 11.12 -1.48 7.05
N ASP A 210 10.87 -1.04 5.81
CA ASP A 210 10.73 -1.91 4.63
C ASP A 210 12.06 -2.07 3.89
N ARG A 211 12.95 -1.08 3.95
CA ARG A 211 14.19 -0.97 3.18
C ARG A 211 15.12 -2.17 3.37
N LEU A 212 15.50 -2.45 4.61
CA LEU A 212 16.44 -3.54 4.90
C LEU A 212 15.85 -4.92 4.60
N PRO A 213 14.59 -5.24 4.98
CA PRO A 213 13.96 -6.51 4.60
C PRO A 213 13.86 -6.72 3.10
N LEU A 214 13.48 -5.69 2.32
CA LEU A 214 13.40 -5.79 0.87
C LEU A 214 14.76 -5.98 0.21
N HIS A 215 15.78 -5.25 0.68
CA HIS A 215 17.15 -5.42 0.19
C HIS A 215 17.65 -6.84 0.41
N LYS A 216 17.46 -7.36 1.64
CA LYS A 216 17.83 -8.74 1.98
C LYS A 216 17.10 -9.74 1.09
N TRP A 217 15.79 -9.57 0.89
CA TRP A 217 14.99 -10.43 0.03
C TRP A 217 15.52 -10.42 -1.43
N GLN A 218 15.83 -9.22 -1.96
CA GLN A 218 16.39 -9.07 -3.30
C GLN A 218 17.73 -9.83 -3.44
N GLU A 219 18.61 -9.72 -2.44
CA GLU A 219 19.90 -10.42 -2.45
C GLU A 219 19.73 -11.94 -2.38
N GLU A 220 18.87 -12.43 -1.49
CA GLU A 220 18.63 -13.86 -1.30
C GLU A 220 17.95 -14.53 -2.51
N LYS A 221 17.02 -13.85 -3.14
CA LYS A 221 16.26 -14.41 -4.28
C LYS A 221 16.84 -14.07 -5.64
N GLY A 222 17.76 -13.11 -5.72
CA GLY A 222 18.35 -12.66 -6.98
C GLY A 222 17.37 -11.95 -7.93
N ILE A 223 16.18 -11.60 -7.44
CA ILE A 223 15.13 -10.92 -8.21
C ILE A 223 15.18 -9.43 -7.87
N LYS A 224 15.32 -8.57 -8.90
CA LYS A 224 15.37 -7.12 -8.70
C LYS A 224 14.04 -6.60 -8.22
N ILE A 225 14.07 -5.66 -7.27
CA ILE A 225 12.90 -4.98 -6.74
C ILE A 225 12.84 -3.57 -7.30
N HIS A 226 11.67 -3.15 -7.75
CA HIS A 226 11.36 -1.77 -8.05
C HIS A 226 10.26 -1.25 -7.11
N ILE A 227 10.40 0.00 -6.67
CA ILE A 227 9.39 0.71 -5.91
C ILE A 227 8.51 1.45 -6.92
N TRP A 228 7.24 1.08 -6.99
CA TRP A 228 6.27 1.71 -7.88
C TRP A 228 5.33 2.60 -7.07
N HIS A 229 5.43 3.90 -7.27
CA HIS A 229 4.59 4.88 -6.59
C HIS A 229 3.51 5.40 -7.54
N VAL A 230 2.27 5.04 -7.25
CA VAL A 230 1.09 5.42 -8.03
C VAL A 230 0.44 6.65 -7.42
N PHE A 231 0.37 7.72 -8.20
CA PHE A 231 -0.41 8.90 -7.91
C PHE A 231 -1.78 8.81 -8.60
N TYR A 232 -2.60 9.82 -8.39
CA TYR A 232 -3.94 9.83 -8.98
C TYR A 232 -3.92 9.83 -10.51
N ASP A 233 -3.03 10.60 -11.11
CA ASP A 233 -2.91 10.84 -12.56
C ASP A 233 -1.65 10.28 -13.21
N LEU A 234 -0.57 10.12 -12.46
CA LEU A 234 0.71 9.60 -12.95
C LEU A 234 1.25 8.51 -12.03
N ALA A 235 2.23 7.76 -12.53
CA ALA A 235 2.98 6.80 -11.72
C ALA A 235 4.47 6.85 -12.06
N PHE A 236 5.32 6.60 -11.06
CA PHE A 236 6.77 6.58 -11.17
C PHE A 236 7.32 5.29 -10.58
N GLY A 237 8.42 4.81 -11.19
CA GLY A 237 9.13 3.63 -10.72
C GLY A 237 10.59 3.95 -10.41
N LEU A 238 11.13 3.33 -9.38
CA LEU A 238 12.53 3.47 -8.96
C LEU A 238 13.08 2.10 -8.58
N ALA A 239 14.20 1.70 -9.19
CA ALA A 239 14.88 0.47 -8.78
C ALA A 239 15.41 0.60 -7.34
N LEU A 240 15.27 -0.46 -6.53
CA LEU A 240 15.75 -0.47 -5.15
C LEU A 240 17.26 -0.21 -5.08
N ASP A 241 18.04 -0.77 -6.00
CA ASP A 241 19.49 -0.52 -6.10
C ASP A 241 19.80 0.97 -6.32
N THR A 242 19.01 1.64 -7.15
CA THR A 242 19.15 3.09 -7.37
C THR A 242 18.78 3.88 -6.12
N ALA A 243 17.74 3.49 -5.41
CA ALA A 243 17.36 4.10 -4.14
C ALA A 243 18.47 3.97 -3.10
N GLU A 244 19.05 2.76 -2.94
CA GLU A 244 20.17 2.51 -2.04
C GLU A 244 21.40 3.35 -2.40
N ASP A 245 21.75 3.41 -3.67
CA ASP A 245 22.84 4.24 -4.19
C ASP A 245 22.68 5.72 -3.84
N LEU A 246 21.47 6.26 -3.96
CA LEU A 246 21.17 7.65 -3.63
C LEU A 246 21.28 7.92 -2.12
N ILE A 247 20.91 6.95 -1.29
CA ILE A 247 21.04 7.02 0.18
C ILE A 247 22.53 6.96 0.56
N ILE A 248 23.27 5.95 0.07
CA ILE A 248 24.70 5.75 0.39
C ILE A 248 25.54 6.96 -0.04
N LYS A 249 25.25 7.53 -1.20
CA LYS A 249 25.91 8.75 -1.69
C LYS A 249 25.44 10.02 -0.97
N GLY A 250 24.57 9.91 0.03
CA GLY A 250 24.06 11.05 0.81
C GLY A 250 23.19 12.03 0.01
N LYS A 251 22.75 11.66 -1.20
CA LYS A 251 21.90 12.51 -2.05
C LYS A 251 20.47 12.62 -1.53
N ILE A 252 20.02 11.59 -0.82
CA ILE A 252 18.71 11.55 -0.17
C ILE A 252 18.92 11.32 1.31
N MET A 253 18.41 12.24 2.11
CA MET A 253 18.47 12.18 3.56
C MET A 253 17.14 11.66 4.12
N PRO A 254 17.17 10.86 5.19
CA PRO A 254 15.96 10.40 5.83
C PRO A 254 15.17 11.58 6.42
N THR A 255 13.85 11.48 6.38
CA THR A 255 12.93 12.39 7.03
C THR A 255 12.13 11.63 8.07
N ILE A 256 11.96 12.24 9.26
CA ILE A 256 11.08 11.67 10.29
C ILE A 256 9.69 12.22 10.04
N GLN A 257 8.76 11.31 9.78
CA GLN A 257 7.34 11.64 9.67
C GLN A 257 6.61 11.11 10.90
N THR A 258 5.84 11.98 11.53
CA THR A 258 4.98 11.60 12.66
C THR A 258 3.62 11.19 12.12
N PHE A 259 3.21 9.98 12.45
CA PHE A 259 1.87 9.49 12.17
C PHE A 259 1.10 9.51 13.48
N GLN A 260 -0.08 10.08 13.47
CA GLN A 260 -1.03 9.90 14.56
C GLN A 260 -1.74 8.57 14.36
N ALA A 261 -1.60 7.69 15.34
CA ALA A 261 -2.44 6.52 15.43
C ALA A 261 -3.80 6.92 16.04
N PRO A 262 -4.85 6.17 15.75
CA PRO A 262 -6.09 6.29 16.50
C PRO A 262 -5.79 6.25 18.01
N GLY A 263 -6.45 7.11 18.83
CA GLY A 263 -6.16 7.22 20.26
C GLY A 263 -5.06 8.19 20.66
N GLY A 264 -4.59 9.02 19.73
CA GLY A 264 -3.60 10.06 20.02
C GLY A 264 -2.16 9.56 20.18
N ALA A 265 -1.92 8.24 20.09
CA ALA A 265 -0.58 7.70 20.06
C ALA A 265 0.13 8.16 18.77
N THR A 266 1.32 8.72 18.91
CA THR A 266 2.14 9.11 17.77
C THR A 266 3.20 8.06 17.50
N SER A 267 3.27 7.56 16.27
CA SER A 267 4.40 6.78 15.79
C SER A 267 5.29 7.63 14.88
N LYS A 268 6.59 7.57 15.09
CA LYS A 268 7.57 8.22 14.20
C LYS A 268 8.12 7.18 13.26
N LYS A 269 8.01 7.45 11.95
CA LYS A 269 8.60 6.60 10.91
C LYS A 269 9.69 7.37 10.17
N ILE A 270 10.79 6.69 9.90
CA ILE A 270 11.86 7.21 9.04
C ILE A 270 11.49 6.87 7.60
N ILE A 271 11.49 7.89 6.75
CA ILE A 271 11.06 7.78 5.36
C ILE A 271 12.10 8.46 4.47
N TYR A 272 12.49 7.80 3.40
CA TYR A 272 13.24 8.36 2.29
C TYR A 272 12.28 8.82 1.19
N LYS A 273 12.47 10.05 0.72
CA LYS A 273 11.66 10.67 -0.35
C LYS A 273 12.56 10.97 -1.53
N PHE A 274 12.44 10.15 -2.56
CA PHE A 274 13.20 10.32 -3.81
C PHE A 274 12.44 11.20 -4.76
N TYR A 275 13.03 12.30 -5.19
CA TYR A 275 12.42 13.15 -6.21
C TYR A 275 12.13 12.31 -7.48
N TYR A 276 10.99 12.56 -8.12
CA TYR A 276 10.63 11.86 -9.36
C TYR A 276 11.70 11.97 -10.47
N HIS A 277 12.59 12.97 -10.40
CA HIS A 277 13.74 13.11 -11.30
C HIS A 277 14.74 11.94 -11.25
N TYR A 278 14.74 11.17 -10.18
CA TYR A 278 15.56 9.94 -10.03
C TYR A 278 14.82 8.68 -10.43
N ALA A 279 13.52 8.80 -10.70
CA ALA A 279 12.63 7.73 -11.06
C ALA A 279 12.31 7.78 -12.55
N TYR A 280 11.93 6.66 -13.10
CA TYR A 280 11.41 6.59 -14.46
C TYR A 280 9.89 6.79 -14.45
N SER A 281 9.35 7.22 -15.59
CA SER A 281 7.90 7.26 -15.79
C SER A 281 7.36 5.84 -15.85
N LEU A 282 6.52 5.46 -14.87
CA LEU A 282 5.88 4.15 -14.86
C LEU A 282 4.63 4.13 -15.73
N GLY A 283 3.81 5.18 -15.64
CA GLY A 283 2.56 5.21 -16.38
C GLY A 283 1.74 6.47 -16.17
N VAL A 284 0.68 6.55 -16.96
CA VAL A 284 -0.27 7.67 -16.98
C VAL A 284 -1.69 7.13 -16.82
N ALA A 285 -2.51 7.80 -16.01
CA ALA A 285 -3.92 7.45 -15.87
C ALA A 285 -4.68 7.72 -17.18
N LYS A 286 -5.50 6.76 -17.61
CA LYS A 286 -6.41 6.88 -18.77
C LYS A 286 -7.81 7.36 -18.38
N GLY A 287 -8.14 7.29 -17.12
CA GLY A 287 -9.43 7.70 -16.60
C GLY A 287 -9.37 7.87 -15.09
N GLU A 288 -10.32 8.60 -14.56
CA GLU A 288 -10.47 8.80 -13.12
C GLU A 288 -11.37 7.74 -12.52
N PRO A 289 -11.16 7.32 -11.26
CA PRO A 289 -12.09 6.46 -10.57
C PRO A 289 -13.36 7.22 -10.21
N SER A 290 -14.45 6.49 -10.06
CA SER A 290 -15.63 6.93 -9.34
C SER A 290 -15.39 6.77 -7.84
N LEU A 291 -15.80 7.77 -7.06
CA LEU A 291 -15.77 7.72 -5.61
C LEU A 291 -17.17 7.26 -5.13
N VAL A 292 -17.23 6.03 -4.65
CA VAL A 292 -18.50 5.38 -4.27
C VAL A 292 -18.57 5.30 -2.74
N PRO A 293 -19.67 5.79 -2.13
CA PRO A 293 -19.87 5.62 -0.69
C PRO A 293 -20.03 4.14 -0.35
N ALA A 294 -19.35 3.71 0.70
CA ALA A 294 -19.45 2.36 1.23
C ALA A 294 -19.46 2.41 2.76
N TYR A 295 -19.81 1.31 3.37
CA TYR A 295 -19.74 1.16 4.83
C TYR A 295 -19.51 -0.31 5.19
N ILE A 296 -18.99 -0.54 6.38
CA ILE A 296 -19.03 -1.83 7.03
C ILE A 296 -19.96 -1.74 8.24
N GLU A 297 -20.56 -2.86 8.59
CA GLU A 297 -21.39 -3.01 9.76
C GLU A 297 -20.85 -4.17 10.61
N ASP A 298 -20.58 -3.91 11.88
CA ASP A 298 -20.17 -4.97 12.79
C ASP A 298 -21.36 -5.82 13.26
N LYS A 299 -21.07 -6.90 14.00
CA LYS A 299 -22.10 -7.82 14.53
C LYS A 299 -23.14 -7.15 15.45
N ASN A 300 -22.87 -5.95 15.94
CA ASN A 300 -23.72 -5.18 16.84
C ASN A 300 -24.49 -4.06 16.12
N GLY A 301 -24.34 -3.94 14.79
CA GLY A 301 -24.97 -2.92 13.99
C GLY A 301 -24.22 -1.57 14.00
N HIS A 302 -22.94 -1.54 14.42
CA HIS A 302 -22.13 -0.32 14.34
C HIS A 302 -21.63 -0.11 12.92
N ILE A 303 -21.91 1.08 12.37
CA ILE A 303 -21.63 1.43 10.97
C ILE A 303 -20.38 2.29 10.87
N LEU A 304 -19.44 1.91 10.02
CA LEU A 304 -18.24 2.65 9.68
C LEU A 304 -18.27 3.03 8.20
N PRO A 305 -18.59 4.28 7.86
CA PRO A 305 -18.61 4.74 6.48
C PRO A 305 -17.20 5.01 5.96
N TYR A 306 -17.01 4.79 4.66
CA TYR A 306 -15.79 5.14 3.94
C TYR A 306 -16.09 5.34 2.46
N VAL A 307 -15.07 5.67 1.66
CA VAL A 307 -15.19 5.80 0.20
C VAL A 307 -14.41 4.70 -0.47
N ARG A 308 -15.03 4.02 -1.43
CA ARG A 308 -14.38 3.10 -2.36
C ARG A 308 -13.99 3.82 -3.63
N PHE A 309 -12.86 3.40 -4.20
CA PHE A 309 -12.41 3.84 -5.51
C PHE A 309 -12.76 2.75 -6.52
N GLU A 310 -13.57 3.08 -7.51
CA GLU A 310 -14.01 2.13 -8.54
C GLU A 310 -13.66 2.63 -9.94
N GLY A 311 -13.12 1.74 -10.77
CA GLY A 311 -12.67 2.08 -12.10
C GLY A 311 -11.41 2.95 -12.12
N GLY A 312 -11.23 3.69 -13.20
CA GLY A 312 -9.97 4.34 -13.53
C GLY A 312 -8.92 3.32 -13.97
N SER A 313 -8.16 3.62 -15.00
CA SER A 313 -7.12 2.73 -15.51
C SER A 313 -5.79 3.45 -15.62
N LEU A 314 -4.71 2.70 -15.61
CA LEU A 314 -3.35 3.18 -15.81
C LEU A 314 -2.79 2.56 -17.10
N MET A 315 -2.08 3.32 -17.87
CA MET A 315 -1.35 2.82 -19.03
C MET A 315 0.15 2.82 -18.73
N ILE A 316 0.80 1.68 -18.85
CA ILE A 316 2.25 1.54 -18.71
C ILE A 316 2.95 2.41 -19.78
N SER A 317 3.97 3.15 -19.35
CA SER A 317 4.76 3.98 -20.24
C SER A 317 5.71 3.15 -21.15
N PRO A 318 6.13 3.68 -22.29
CA PRO A 318 7.17 3.04 -23.10
C PRO A 318 8.48 2.79 -22.34
N GLU A 319 8.86 3.72 -21.44
CA GLU A 319 10.05 3.62 -20.61
C GLU A 319 9.97 2.44 -19.64
N ALA A 320 8.85 2.30 -18.94
CA ALA A 320 8.61 1.17 -18.04
C ALA A 320 8.54 -0.16 -18.79
N LEU A 321 7.95 -0.17 -19.98
CA LEU A 321 7.92 -1.36 -20.83
C LEU A 321 9.33 -1.79 -21.24
N GLN A 322 10.21 -0.83 -21.60
CA GLN A 322 11.61 -1.11 -21.91
C GLN A 322 12.35 -1.70 -20.69
N ILE A 323 12.06 -1.22 -19.48
CA ILE A 323 12.65 -1.77 -18.25
C ILE A 323 12.22 -3.23 -18.04
N LEU A 324 10.95 -3.53 -18.25
CA LEU A 324 10.43 -4.90 -18.17
C LEU A 324 11.05 -5.79 -19.27
N ASP A 325 11.19 -5.29 -20.50
CA ASP A 325 11.84 -6.02 -21.61
C ASP A 325 13.32 -6.34 -21.27
N ASN A 326 14.05 -5.39 -20.68
CA ASN A 326 15.42 -5.58 -20.23
C ASN A 326 15.53 -6.61 -19.09
N ALA A 327 14.67 -6.51 -18.08
CA ALA A 327 14.61 -7.46 -16.97
C ALA A 327 14.29 -8.88 -17.47
N SER A 328 13.37 -8.98 -18.40
CA SER A 328 13.01 -10.25 -19.04
C SER A 328 14.17 -10.89 -19.82
N SER A 329 15.03 -10.07 -20.45
CA SER A 329 16.17 -10.56 -21.23
C SER A 329 17.37 -10.93 -20.36
N GLY A 330 17.52 -10.34 -19.18
CA GLY A 330 18.62 -10.56 -18.24
C GLY A 330 18.54 -11.88 -17.47
N ASN A 331 17.35 -12.43 -17.28
CA ASN A 331 17.12 -13.69 -16.56
C ASN A 331 17.28 -14.95 -17.43
N GLY A 332 17.84 -14.82 -18.64
CA GLY A 332 18.07 -15.92 -19.59
C GLY A 332 19.49 -16.51 -19.53
N LYS A 333 20.19 -16.38 -18.37
CA LYS A 333 21.53 -17.00 -18.20
C LYS A 333 21.55 -17.94 -17.02
#